data_88745775bc2cb7355f29ac019bba4c7c
#
_entry.id   88745775bc2cb7355f29ac019bba4c7c
#
_cell.length_a   1.000
_cell.length_b   1.000
_cell.length_c   1.000
_cell.angle_alpha   90.00
_cell.angle_beta   90.00
_cell.angle_gamma   90.00
#
_symmetry.space_group_name_H-M   'P 1'
#
loop_
_entity.id
_entity.type
_entity.pdbx_description
1 polymer ?
#
loop_
_entity_poly.entity_id
_entity_poly.type
_entity_poly.pdbx_seq_one_letter_code
_entity_poly.pdbx_strand_id
1 'polypeptide(L)'
;MEEILSVQDLKRVYGRGTAATQALGGVSLSVEQGEFVGIMGPSGSGKTTLLNCIATIDRPTSGSIRVGGQELTGLRGRALTRFRRERLGFIFQDCNLLDTLTAFENIALALAITKAPSGEIESRVREMAQRLGIEDCLDKYPYQMSGGQQQRCAAARAMVTRPDLVLADEPTGALDSRAAGLLLERLERLNQDLGATILMVTHDAFTASCCRRVIFLRDGQIFTQLRRQGDRRDFFRQIMDVVAQLGGEVQNVL
;
A
#
# COMPACT_ATOMS: atom_id res chain seq x y z
N MET A 1 15.50 11.08 9.87
CA MET A 1 15.03 10.68 8.53
C MET A 1 13.91 11.62 8.14
N GLU A 2 13.71 11.90 6.85
CA GLU A 2 12.68 12.83 6.38
C GLU A 2 11.30 12.17 6.47
N GLU A 3 10.29 12.88 6.99
CA GLU A 3 8.91 12.40 7.04
C GLU A 3 8.28 12.54 5.65
N ILE A 4 7.90 11.41 5.04
CA ILE A 4 7.28 11.38 3.71
C ILE A 4 5.75 11.42 3.79
N LEU A 5 5.16 10.80 4.81
CA LEU A 5 3.73 10.84 5.08
C LEU A 5 3.49 11.35 6.50
N SER A 6 2.62 12.35 6.63
CA SER A 6 2.08 12.84 7.90
C SER A 6 0.56 12.85 7.84
N VAL A 7 -0.06 12.18 8.78
CA VAL A 7 -1.52 12.16 8.99
C VAL A 7 -1.79 12.70 10.39
N GLN A 8 -2.67 13.70 10.52
CA GLN A 8 -2.96 14.36 11.80
C GLN A 8 -4.46 14.46 12.05
N ASP A 9 -4.91 13.90 13.18
CA ASP A 9 -6.30 13.87 13.66
C ASP A 9 -7.32 13.53 12.56
N LEU A 10 -7.00 12.52 11.73
CA LEU A 10 -7.79 12.17 10.56
C LEU A 10 -9.09 11.50 10.98
N LYS A 11 -10.22 12.14 10.61
CA LYS A 11 -11.57 11.61 10.86
C LYS A 11 -12.29 11.37 9.55
N ARG A 12 -13.03 10.27 9.50
CA ARG A 12 -13.92 9.95 8.38
C ARG A 12 -15.24 9.41 8.88
N VAL A 13 -16.30 10.14 8.54
CA VAL A 13 -17.68 9.75 8.85
C VAL A 13 -18.43 9.57 7.53
N TYR A 14 -19.08 8.43 7.36
CA TYR A 14 -19.99 8.16 6.24
C TYR A 14 -21.43 8.34 6.68
N GLY A 15 -22.30 8.75 5.76
CA GLY A 15 -23.72 9.02 6.07
C GLY A 15 -23.95 10.34 6.79
N ARG A 16 -25.20 10.56 7.25
CA ARG A 16 -25.64 11.76 7.97
C ARG A 16 -26.68 11.38 9.04
N GLY A 17 -26.77 12.19 10.08
CA GLY A 17 -27.75 12.01 11.16
C GLY A 17 -27.59 10.69 11.88
N THR A 18 -28.70 9.97 12.13
CA THR A 18 -28.71 8.69 12.86
C THR A 18 -28.06 7.53 12.11
N ALA A 19 -27.85 7.66 10.79
CA ALA A 19 -27.17 6.65 9.96
C ALA A 19 -25.67 6.98 9.76
N ALA A 20 -25.10 7.91 10.53
CA ALA A 20 -23.68 8.25 10.45
C ALA A 20 -22.83 7.13 11.04
N THR A 21 -21.85 6.64 10.27
CA THR A 21 -20.87 5.66 10.71
C THR A 21 -19.48 6.28 10.68
N GLN A 22 -18.82 6.31 11.84
CA GLN A 22 -17.46 6.82 11.97
C GLN A 22 -16.47 5.70 11.61
N ALA A 23 -15.81 5.82 10.46
CA ALA A 23 -14.80 4.87 10.02
C ALA A 23 -13.39 5.20 10.53
N LEU A 24 -13.09 6.50 10.73
CA LEU A 24 -11.86 6.96 11.37
C LEU A 24 -12.19 7.98 12.46
N GLY A 25 -11.59 7.82 13.63
CA GLY A 25 -11.91 8.56 14.86
C GLY A 25 -10.81 9.50 15.35
N GLY A 26 -9.92 9.98 14.46
CA GLY A 26 -8.81 10.85 14.85
C GLY A 26 -7.47 10.12 14.78
N VAL A 27 -7.20 9.48 13.63
CA VAL A 27 -5.95 8.76 13.38
C VAL A 27 -4.82 9.75 13.13
N SER A 28 -3.71 9.59 13.87
CA SER A 28 -2.46 10.36 13.65
C SER A 28 -1.29 9.39 13.52
N LEU A 29 -0.59 9.46 12.40
CA LEU A 29 0.61 8.65 12.12
C LEU A 29 1.55 9.38 11.18
N SER A 30 2.82 8.97 11.19
CA SER A 30 3.80 9.40 10.20
C SER A 30 4.54 8.20 9.62
N VAL A 31 5.08 8.36 8.41
CA VAL A 31 5.95 7.38 7.75
C VAL A 31 7.20 8.11 7.26
N GLU A 32 8.36 7.57 7.60
CA GLU A 32 9.65 8.11 7.17
C GLU A 32 10.01 7.62 5.76
N GLN A 33 10.81 8.42 5.04
CA GLN A 33 11.30 8.03 3.71
C GLN A 33 12.05 6.69 3.79
N GLY A 34 11.73 5.77 2.87
CA GLY A 34 12.32 4.43 2.84
C GLY A 34 11.79 3.49 3.92
N GLU A 35 10.75 3.88 4.68
CA GLU A 35 10.14 2.97 5.64
C GLU A 35 9.14 2.01 4.95
N PHE A 36 9.12 0.75 5.38
CA PHE A 36 8.09 -0.22 5.00
C PHE A 36 7.17 -0.45 6.20
N VAL A 37 5.98 0.13 6.15
CA VAL A 37 4.98 0.13 7.24
C VAL A 37 3.78 -0.73 6.89
N GLY A 38 3.38 -1.60 7.80
CA GLY A 38 2.13 -2.35 7.74
C GLY A 38 1.03 -1.69 8.57
N ILE A 39 -0.20 -1.71 8.07
CA ILE A 39 -1.41 -1.38 8.83
C ILE A 39 -2.23 -2.63 8.96
N MET A 40 -2.46 -3.07 10.19
CA MET A 40 -3.26 -4.23 10.53
C MET A 40 -4.48 -3.88 11.37
N GLY A 41 -5.39 -4.82 11.50
CA GLY A 41 -6.58 -4.72 12.36
C GLY A 41 -7.72 -5.58 11.84
N PRO A 42 -8.78 -5.80 12.64
CA PRO A 42 -9.93 -6.60 12.25
C PRO A 42 -10.69 -5.98 11.07
N SER A 43 -11.62 -6.76 10.48
CA SER A 43 -12.51 -6.23 9.45
C SER A 43 -13.31 -5.04 10.00
N GLY A 44 -13.48 -4.00 9.20
CA GLY A 44 -14.18 -2.78 9.63
C GLY A 44 -13.37 -1.82 10.50
N SER A 45 -12.13 -2.10 10.86
CA SER A 45 -11.31 -1.21 11.71
C SER A 45 -10.88 0.12 11.05
N GLY A 46 -11.20 0.34 9.77
CA GLY A 46 -10.89 1.59 9.06
C GLY A 46 -9.63 1.57 8.18
N LYS A 47 -8.94 0.43 8.02
CA LYS A 47 -7.69 0.30 7.23
C LYS A 47 -7.82 0.81 5.79
N THR A 48 -8.76 0.25 5.04
CA THR A 48 -9.01 0.65 3.64
C THR A 48 -9.51 2.10 3.55
N THR A 49 -10.29 2.57 4.54
CA THR A 49 -10.70 3.99 4.61
C THR A 49 -9.49 4.90 4.80
N LEU A 50 -8.57 4.55 5.70
CA LEU A 50 -7.33 5.30 5.91
C LEU A 50 -6.48 5.33 4.64
N LEU A 51 -6.28 4.17 3.99
CA LEU A 51 -5.54 4.05 2.75
C LEU A 51 -6.19 4.92 1.65
N ASN A 52 -7.51 4.86 1.49
CA ASN A 52 -8.25 5.63 0.49
C ASN A 52 -8.17 7.14 0.74
N CYS A 53 -8.15 7.57 2.01
CA CYS A 53 -7.94 8.98 2.33
C CYS A 53 -6.52 9.45 1.95
N ILE A 54 -5.49 8.66 2.27
CA ILE A 54 -4.10 8.94 1.89
C ILE A 54 -3.95 8.94 0.36
N ALA A 55 -4.61 8.00 -0.31
CA ALA A 55 -4.70 7.90 -1.76
C ALA A 55 -5.45 9.03 -2.43
N THR A 56 -6.11 9.88 -1.65
CA THR A 56 -7.00 10.92 -2.17
C THR A 56 -8.17 10.39 -2.99
N ILE A 57 -8.49 9.10 -2.87
CA ILE A 57 -9.69 8.47 -3.45
C ILE A 57 -10.92 8.92 -2.64
N ASP A 58 -10.79 8.92 -1.32
CA ASP A 58 -11.81 9.41 -0.40
C ASP A 58 -11.35 10.69 0.29
N ARG A 59 -12.31 11.49 0.74
CA ARG A 59 -12.02 12.76 1.44
C ARG A 59 -12.26 12.60 2.93
N PRO A 60 -11.30 12.95 3.78
CA PRO A 60 -11.54 12.99 5.21
C PRO A 60 -12.63 13.99 5.57
N THR A 61 -13.33 13.73 6.68
CA THR A 61 -14.30 14.67 7.26
C THR A 61 -13.57 15.82 7.94
N SER A 62 -12.46 15.53 8.63
CA SER A 62 -11.55 16.50 9.24
C SER A 62 -10.14 15.91 9.39
N GLY A 63 -9.19 16.71 9.82
CA GLY A 63 -7.77 16.36 9.93
C GLY A 63 -7.00 16.75 8.68
N SER A 64 -5.71 16.43 8.65
CA SER A 64 -4.81 16.75 7.55
C SER A 64 -3.97 15.55 7.11
N ILE A 65 -3.60 15.54 5.83
CA ILE A 65 -2.71 14.55 5.23
C ILE A 65 -1.66 15.29 4.40
N ARG A 66 -0.39 15.01 4.66
CA ARG A 66 0.74 15.51 3.87
C ARG A 66 1.54 14.35 3.32
N VAL A 67 1.94 14.44 2.05
CA VAL A 67 2.87 13.50 1.42
C VAL A 67 3.95 14.29 0.69
N GLY A 68 5.22 14.00 0.96
CA GLY A 68 6.36 14.72 0.40
C GLY A 68 6.27 16.23 0.66
N GLY A 69 5.84 16.63 1.86
CA GLY A 69 5.64 18.02 2.26
C GLY A 69 4.38 18.70 1.71
N GLN A 70 3.66 18.07 0.75
CA GLN A 70 2.46 18.64 0.13
C GLN A 70 1.19 18.26 0.91
N GLU A 71 0.41 19.27 1.30
CA GLU A 71 -0.92 19.10 1.92
C GLU A 71 -1.94 18.62 0.88
N LEU A 72 -2.66 17.51 1.20
CA LEU A 72 -3.58 16.84 0.27
C LEU A 72 -5.04 17.22 0.46
N THR A 73 -5.47 17.53 1.68
CA THR A 73 -6.89 17.75 2.01
C THR A 73 -7.49 18.94 1.27
N GLY A 74 -6.66 19.93 0.91
CA GLY A 74 -7.02 21.09 0.11
C GLY A 74 -7.00 20.90 -1.41
N LEU A 75 -6.39 19.84 -1.92
CA LEU A 75 -6.23 19.64 -3.36
C LEU A 75 -7.57 19.33 -4.06
N ARG A 76 -7.73 19.85 -5.29
CA ARG A 76 -8.92 19.70 -6.13
C ARG A 76 -8.55 19.54 -7.61
N GLY A 77 -9.43 18.87 -8.37
CA GLY A 77 -9.37 18.82 -9.82
C GLY A 77 -8.01 18.36 -10.36
N ARG A 78 -7.42 19.16 -11.26
CA ARG A 78 -6.18 18.84 -11.95
C ARG A 78 -4.98 18.65 -11.01
N ALA A 79 -4.90 19.43 -9.93
CA ALA A 79 -3.80 19.31 -8.95
C ALA A 79 -3.83 17.95 -8.24
N LEU A 80 -5.02 17.49 -7.85
CA LEU A 80 -5.22 16.18 -7.24
C LEU A 80 -4.87 15.02 -8.20
N THR A 81 -5.32 15.11 -9.45
CA THR A 81 -5.01 14.11 -10.49
C THR A 81 -3.51 14.06 -10.75
N ARG A 82 -2.86 15.22 -10.84
CA ARG A 82 -1.41 15.31 -11.04
C ARG A 82 -0.66 14.68 -9.86
N PHE A 83 -1.05 15.00 -8.63
CA PHE A 83 -0.44 14.46 -7.41
C PHE A 83 -0.50 12.91 -7.42
N ARG A 84 -1.69 12.32 -7.62
CA ARG A 84 -1.84 10.85 -7.67
C ARG A 84 -0.95 10.21 -8.71
N ARG A 85 -0.87 10.80 -9.88
CA ARG A 85 -0.11 10.29 -11.01
C ARG A 85 1.40 10.33 -10.79
N GLU A 86 1.91 11.42 -10.17
CA GLU A 86 3.34 11.71 -10.10
C GLU A 86 3.97 11.29 -8.78
N ARG A 87 3.19 11.20 -7.70
CA ARG A 87 3.72 11.04 -6.34
C ARG A 87 3.28 9.74 -5.66
N LEU A 88 2.24 9.07 -6.15
CA LEU A 88 1.72 7.84 -5.56
C LEU A 88 1.85 6.65 -6.51
N GLY A 89 2.22 5.49 -5.95
CA GLY A 89 2.07 4.18 -6.58
C GLY A 89 0.96 3.40 -5.90
N PHE A 90 0.23 2.57 -6.65
CA PHE A 90 -0.87 1.78 -6.11
C PHE A 90 -0.73 0.31 -6.48
N ILE A 91 -0.79 -0.57 -5.48
CA ILE A 91 -0.87 -2.03 -5.61
C ILE A 91 -2.20 -2.46 -5.00
N PHE A 92 -3.14 -2.90 -5.84
CA PHE A 92 -4.46 -3.38 -5.41
C PHE A 92 -4.46 -4.88 -5.23
N GLN A 93 -5.40 -5.39 -4.46
CA GLN A 93 -5.63 -6.83 -4.28
C GLN A 93 -5.91 -7.53 -5.62
N ASP A 94 -6.74 -6.94 -6.47
CA ASP A 94 -7.17 -7.51 -7.76
C ASP A 94 -6.24 -7.12 -8.94
N CYS A 95 -4.99 -6.73 -8.68
CA CYS A 95 -3.99 -6.29 -9.66
C CYS A 95 -4.40 -5.09 -10.52
N ASN A 96 -5.65 -5.00 -10.96
CA ASN A 96 -6.21 -3.97 -11.84
C ASN A 96 -5.35 -3.72 -13.10
N LEU A 97 -4.86 -4.80 -13.73
CA LEU A 97 -4.18 -4.74 -15.02
C LEU A 97 -5.21 -4.53 -16.14
N LEU A 98 -4.76 -3.89 -17.22
CA LEU A 98 -5.56 -3.74 -18.42
C LEU A 98 -5.38 -4.98 -19.30
N ASP A 99 -6.44 -5.77 -19.47
CA ASP A 99 -6.42 -7.05 -20.19
C ASP A 99 -6.09 -6.93 -21.68
N THR A 100 -6.28 -5.73 -22.24
CA THR A 100 -5.97 -5.40 -23.62
C THR A 100 -4.51 -5.01 -23.86
N LEU A 101 -3.73 -4.88 -22.82
CA LEU A 101 -2.32 -4.52 -22.85
C LEU A 101 -1.46 -5.68 -22.34
N THR A 102 -0.27 -5.85 -22.92
CA THR A 102 0.75 -6.76 -22.42
C THR A 102 1.28 -6.31 -21.05
N ALA A 103 2.04 -7.15 -20.36
CA ALA A 103 2.70 -6.77 -19.11
C ALA A 103 3.64 -5.57 -19.31
N PHE A 104 4.41 -5.56 -20.43
CA PHE A 104 5.25 -4.41 -20.78
C PHE A 104 4.42 -3.13 -20.91
N GLU A 105 3.34 -3.16 -21.66
CA GLU A 105 2.49 -1.99 -21.91
C GLU A 105 1.76 -1.52 -20.63
N ASN A 106 1.32 -2.44 -19.77
CA ASN A 106 0.76 -2.09 -18.47
C ASN A 106 1.75 -1.30 -17.59
N ILE A 107 3.03 -1.69 -17.58
CA ILE A 107 4.06 -1.00 -16.81
C ILE A 107 4.44 0.33 -17.52
N ALA A 108 4.64 0.30 -18.85
CA ALA A 108 5.01 1.45 -19.66
C ALA A 108 3.96 2.57 -19.59
N LEU A 109 2.67 2.22 -19.46
CA LEU A 109 1.57 3.17 -19.34
C LEU A 109 1.78 4.17 -18.20
N ALA A 110 2.28 3.72 -17.06
CA ALA A 110 2.56 4.61 -15.92
C ALA A 110 3.62 5.66 -16.25
N LEU A 111 4.66 5.28 -17.00
CA LEU A 111 5.69 6.18 -17.48
C LEU A 111 5.17 7.14 -18.55
N ALA A 112 4.34 6.64 -19.48
CA ALA A 112 3.73 7.46 -20.53
C ALA A 112 2.81 8.54 -19.94
N ILE A 113 1.98 8.19 -18.96
CA ILE A 113 1.08 9.12 -18.27
C ILE A 113 1.86 10.19 -17.51
N THR A 114 3.02 9.86 -16.94
CA THR A 114 3.90 10.82 -16.25
C THR A 114 4.81 11.60 -17.20
N LYS A 115 4.69 11.36 -18.52
CA LYS A 115 5.48 12.01 -19.57
C LYS A 115 6.99 11.76 -19.43
N ALA A 116 7.38 10.55 -19.04
CA ALA A 116 8.77 10.13 -19.05
C ALA A 116 9.34 10.22 -20.49
N PRO A 117 10.64 10.52 -20.66
CA PRO A 117 11.27 10.52 -21.99
C PRO A 117 11.09 9.17 -22.69
N SER A 118 10.64 9.18 -23.93
CA SER A 118 10.34 7.95 -24.68
C SER A 118 11.54 6.99 -24.77
N GLY A 119 12.75 7.52 -24.88
CA GLY A 119 13.98 6.73 -24.92
C GLY A 119 14.33 6.01 -23.59
N GLU A 120 13.70 6.37 -22.47
CA GLU A 120 13.93 5.74 -21.17
C GLU A 120 12.88 4.68 -20.82
N ILE A 121 11.75 4.66 -21.51
CA ILE A 121 10.60 3.82 -21.12
C ILE A 121 11.00 2.35 -21.13
N GLU A 122 11.59 1.86 -22.21
CA GLU A 122 11.95 0.46 -22.36
C GLU A 122 12.94 0.01 -21.29
N SER A 123 14.01 0.76 -21.07
CA SER A 123 15.04 0.43 -20.08
C SER A 123 14.48 0.39 -18.65
N ARG A 124 13.64 1.36 -18.29
CA ARG A 124 13.00 1.42 -16.95
C ARG A 124 12.00 0.30 -16.74
N VAL A 125 11.22 -0.06 -17.76
CA VAL A 125 10.29 -1.20 -17.69
C VAL A 125 11.05 -2.50 -17.50
N ARG A 126 12.11 -2.75 -18.29
CA ARG A 126 12.92 -3.98 -18.19
C ARG A 126 13.65 -4.07 -16.84
N GLU A 127 14.23 -2.96 -16.36
CA GLU A 127 14.85 -2.93 -15.03
C GLU A 127 13.84 -3.31 -13.93
N MET A 128 12.65 -2.72 -13.94
CA MET A 128 11.64 -3.00 -12.92
C MET A 128 11.10 -4.43 -13.04
N ALA A 129 10.90 -4.94 -14.26
CA ALA A 129 10.50 -6.33 -14.50
C ALA A 129 11.54 -7.31 -13.97
N GLN A 130 12.84 -7.06 -14.17
CA GLN A 130 13.93 -7.85 -13.62
C GLN A 130 13.88 -7.88 -12.09
N ARG A 131 13.75 -6.73 -11.45
CA ARG A 131 13.67 -6.65 -10.00
C ARG A 131 12.50 -7.43 -9.42
N LEU A 132 11.38 -7.49 -10.14
CA LEU A 132 10.18 -8.23 -9.75
C LEU A 132 10.12 -9.66 -10.30
N GLY A 133 11.09 -10.08 -11.13
CA GLY A 133 11.18 -11.44 -11.67
C GLY A 133 10.01 -11.78 -12.59
N ILE A 134 9.72 -10.89 -13.56
CA ILE A 134 8.66 -11.04 -14.57
C ILE A 134 9.16 -10.70 -15.98
N GLU A 135 10.46 -10.73 -16.22
CA GLU A 135 11.04 -10.42 -17.54
C GLU A 135 10.50 -11.34 -18.64
N ASP A 136 10.31 -12.61 -18.33
CA ASP A 136 9.76 -13.66 -19.20
C ASP A 136 8.26 -13.48 -19.49
N CYS A 137 7.62 -12.52 -18.86
CA CYS A 137 6.19 -12.26 -18.98
C CYS A 137 5.89 -10.96 -19.72
N LEU A 138 6.89 -10.16 -20.10
CA LEU A 138 6.67 -8.82 -20.64
C LEU A 138 5.79 -8.79 -21.90
N ASP A 139 5.88 -9.80 -22.74
CA ASP A 139 5.09 -9.92 -23.97
C ASP A 139 3.73 -10.62 -23.78
N LYS A 140 3.42 -11.05 -22.53
CA LYS A 140 2.18 -11.75 -22.20
C LYS A 140 1.07 -10.76 -21.81
N TYR A 141 -0.16 -11.10 -22.18
CA TYR A 141 -1.35 -10.44 -21.66
C TYR A 141 -1.70 -10.96 -20.24
N PRO A 142 -2.44 -10.19 -19.41
CA PRO A 142 -2.80 -10.62 -18.05
C PRO A 142 -3.42 -12.02 -18.00
N TYR A 143 -4.33 -12.38 -18.89
CA TYR A 143 -4.96 -13.71 -18.95
C TYR A 143 -4.00 -14.88 -19.27
N GLN A 144 -2.78 -14.59 -19.72
CA GLN A 144 -1.71 -15.58 -19.96
C GLN A 144 -0.74 -15.70 -18.80
N MET A 145 -0.94 -14.91 -17.74
CA MET A 145 -0.06 -14.84 -16.58
C MET A 145 -0.71 -15.52 -15.36
N SER A 146 0.09 -16.12 -14.49
CA SER A 146 -0.40 -16.58 -13.18
C SER A 146 -0.77 -15.37 -12.29
N GLY A 147 -1.65 -15.57 -11.30
CA GLY A 147 -2.03 -14.51 -10.36
C GLY A 147 -0.82 -13.83 -9.69
N GLY A 148 0.19 -14.63 -9.30
CA GLY A 148 1.43 -14.08 -8.74
C GLY A 148 2.25 -13.26 -9.75
N GLN A 149 2.24 -13.62 -11.05
CA GLN A 149 2.88 -12.83 -12.10
C GLN A 149 2.11 -11.53 -12.34
N GLN A 150 0.78 -11.59 -12.38
CA GLN A 150 -0.08 -10.41 -12.51
C GLN A 150 0.16 -9.42 -11.36
N GLN A 151 0.22 -9.92 -10.13
CA GLN A 151 0.44 -9.08 -8.95
C GLN A 151 1.83 -8.44 -8.95
N ARG A 152 2.88 -9.16 -9.37
CA ARG A 152 4.21 -8.58 -9.55
C ARG A 152 4.25 -7.57 -10.71
N CYS A 153 3.47 -7.78 -11.77
CA CYS A 153 3.30 -6.79 -12.84
C CYS A 153 2.60 -5.51 -12.33
N ALA A 154 1.56 -5.65 -11.50
CA ALA A 154 0.90 -4.51 -10.86
C ALA A 154 1.85 -3.75 -9.92
N ALA A 155 2.70 -4.46 -9.18
CA ALA A 155 3.75 -3.86 -8.37
C ALA A 155 4.79 -3.12 -9.23
N ALA A 156 5.21 -3.71 -10.37
CA ALA A 156 6.11 -3.05 -11.32
C ALA A 156 5.51 -1.74 -11.84
N ARG A 157 4.25 -1.77 -12.27
CA ARG A 157 3.53 -0.59 -12.73
C ARG A 157 3.45 0.51 -11.65
N ALA A 158 3.22 0.13 -10.40
CA ALA A 158 3.12 1.06 -9.28
C ALA A 158 4.47 1.73 -8.94
N MET A 159 5.58 1.04 -9.16
CA MET A 159 6.90 1.46 -8.68
C MET A 159 7.83 2.01 -9.78
N VAL A 160 7.53 1.76 -11.08
CA VAL A 160 8.38 2.18 -12.20
C VAL A 160 8.54 3.70 -12.32
N THR A 161 7.58 4.48 -11.84
CA THR A 161 7.65 5.94 -11.81
C THR A 161 8.48 6.48 -10.65
N ARG A 162 8.93 5.62 -9.71
CA ARG A 162 9.63 5.99 -8.46
C ARG A 162 8.81 6.99 -7.65
N PRO A 163 7.58 6.62 -7.24
CA PRO A 163 6.71 7.51 -6.47
C PRO A 163 7.29 7.78 -5.08
N ASP A 164 6.85 8.86 -4.44
CA ASP A 164 7.22 9.17 -3.05
C ASP A 164 6.68 8.13 -2.07
N LEU A 165 5.47 7.62 -2.35
CA LEU A 165 4.79 6.65 -1.48
C LEU A 165 4.07 5.59 -2.33
N VAL A 166 4.32 4.33 -2.03
CA VAL A 166 3.57 3.18 -2.55
C VAL A 166 2.53 2.77 -1.52
N LEU A 167 1.27 2.72 -1.97
CA LEU A 167 0.13 2.25 -1.19
C LEU A 167 -0.26 0.85 -1.67
N ALA A 168 -0.26 -0.14 -0.79
CA ALA A 168 -0.62 -1.52 -1.11
C ALA A 168 -1.82 -1.94 -0.28
N ASP A 169 -2.94 -2.29 -0.94
CA ASP A 169 -4.16 -2.77 -0.30
C ASP A 169 -4.27 -4.28 -0.48
N GLU A 170 -4.04 -5.03 0.61
CA GLU A 170 -4.09 -6.50 0.64
C GLU A 170 -3.35 -7.17 -0.54
N PRO A 171 -2.08 -6.82 -0.83
CA PRO A 171 -1.42 -7.20 -2.09
C PRO A 171 -1.20 -8.71 -2.24
N THR A 172 -1.39 -9.48 -1.17
CA THR A 172 -1.25 -10.94 -1.15
C THR A 172 -2.60 -11.68 -1.04
N GLY A 173 -3.71 -10.95 -0.90
CA GLY A 173 -5.01 -11.53 -0.55
C GLY A 173 -5.58 -12.54 -1.56
N ALA A 174 -5.20 -12.45 -2.83
CA ALA A 174 -5.63 -13.36 -3.89
C ALA A 174 -4.53 -14.40 -4.28
N LEU A 175 -3.42 -14.48 -3.54
CA LEU A 175 -2.27 -15.31 -3.87
C LEU A 175 -2.15 -16.55 -2.99
N ASP A 176 -1.63 -17.64 -3.56
CA ASP A 176 -1.14 -18.74 -2.76
C ASP A 176 0.10 -18.36 -1.94
N SER A 177 0.44 -19.15 -0.92
CA SER A 177 1.53 -18.86 0.02
C SER A 177 2.90 -18.69 -0.65
N ARG A 178 3.17 -19.40 -1.75
CA ARG A 178 4.43 -19.32 -2.49
C ARG A 178 4.50 -18.02 -3.28
N ALA A 179 3.44 -17.67 -4.00
CA ALA A 179 3.36 -16.43 -4.77
C ALA A 179 3.38 -15.20 -3.85
N ALA A 180 2.67 -15.26 -2.72
CA ALA A 180 2.69 -14.24 -1.68
C ALA A 180 4.12 -14.03 -1.13
N GLY A 181 4.79 -15.11 -0.73
CA GLY A 181 6.17 -15.05 -0.23
C GLY A 181 7.13 -14.40 -1.23
N LEU A 182 7.04 -14.77 -2.51
CA LEU A 182 7.87 -14.20 -3.56
C LEU A 182 7.59 -12.70 -3.79
N LEU A 183 6.31 -12.29 -3.82
CA LEU A 183 5.95 -10.88 -3.94
C LEU A 183 6.54 -10.05 -2.78
N LEU A 184 6.35 -10.53 -1.54
CA LEU A 184 6.82 -9.84 -0.35
C LEU A 184 8.36 -9.71 -0.33
N GLU A 185 9.08 -10.77 -0.69
CA GLU A 185 10.54 -10.74 -0.85
C GLU A 185 10.97 -9.68 -1.86
N ARG A 186 10.28 -9.57 -2.99
CA ARG A 186 10.58 -8.57 -4.01
C ARG A 186 10.29 -7.14 -3.54
N LEU A 187 9.18 -6.92 -2.83
CA LEU A 187 8.86 -5.61 -2.25
C LEU A 187 9.87 -5.21 -1.17
N GLU A 188 10.29 -6.16 -0.31
CA GLU A 188 11.31 -5.91 0.71
C GLU A 188 12.67 -5.54 0.08
N ARG A 189 13.08 -6.22 -1.00
CA ARG A 189 14.28 -5.86 -1.76
C ARG A 189 14.17 -4.46 -2.40
N LEU A 190 13.04 -4.13 -3.02
CA LEU A 190 12.83 -2.79 -3.60
C LEU A 190 12.86 -1.69 -2.54
N ASN A 191 12.33 -1.96 -1.34
CA ASN A 191 12.45 -1.05 -0.22
C ASN A 191 13.91 -0.86 0.22
N GLN A 192 14.70 -1.95 0.31
CA GLN A 192 16.10 -1.90 0.74
C GLN A 192 17.02 -1.28 -0.31
N ASP A 193 16.86 -1.68 -1.59
CA ASP A 193 17.79 -1.30 -2.67
C ASP A 193 17.51 0.09 -3.25
N LEU A 194 16.22 0.46 -3.34
CA LEU A 194 15.78 1.73 -3.96
C LEU A 194 15.30 2.76 -2.94
N GLY A 195 15.23 2.41 -1.66
CA GLY A 195 14.67 3.29 -0.64
C GLY A 195 13.17 3.56 -0.83
N ALA A 196 12.43 2.65 -1.51
CA ALA A 196 11.01 2.82 -1.75
C ALA A 196 10.23 2.89 -0.42
N THR A 197 9.42 3.93 -0.23
CA THR A 197 8.53 4.03 0.93
C THR A 197 7.23 3.29 0.65
N ILE A 198 6.86 2.33 1.51
CA ILE A 198 5.71 1.46 1.29
C ILE A 198 4.80 1.49 2.51
N LEU A 199 3.51 1.80 2.31
CA LEU A 199 2.45 1.65 3.29
C LEU A 199 1.51 0.54 2.82
N MET A 200 1.49 -0.58 3.55
CA MET A 200 0.75 -1.78 3.19
C MET A 200 -0.36 -2.05 4.19
N VAL A 201 -1.58 -2.21 3.70
CA VAL A 201 -2.71 -2.71 4.49
C VAL A 201 -2.80 -4.22 4.33
N THR A 202 -2.93 -4.94 5.43
CA THR A 202 -3.16 -6.38 5.43
C THR A 202 -3.81 -6.85 6.73
N HIS A 203 -4.54 -7.96 6.68
CA HIS A 203 -5.02 -8.69 7.85
C HIS A 203 -4.16 -9.94 8.16
N ASP A 204 -3.22 -10.26 7.27
CA ASP A 204 -2.34 -11.42 7.40
C ASP A 204 -1.05 -11.07 8.14
N ALA A 205 -0.80 -11.74 9.28
CA ALA A 205 0.37 -11.52 10.12
C ALA A 205 1.70 -11.90 9.43
N PHE A 206 1.68 -12.92 8.55
CA PHE A 206 2.87 -13.30 7.79
C PHE A 206 3.26 -12.18 6.82
N THR A 207 2.28 -11.63 6.10
CA THR A 207 2.47 -10.47 5.22
C THR A 207 2.99 -9.26 6.01
N ALA A 208 2.38 -8.93 7.15
CA ALA A 208 2.80 -7.80 7.98
C ALA A 208 4.21 -7.97 8.55
N SER A 209 4.68 -9.20 8.77
CA SER A 209 6.01 -9.48 9.33
C SER A 209 7.18 -9.06 8.43
N CYS A 210 6.94 -8.78 7.13
CA CYS A 210 7.96 -8.20 6.24
C CYS A 210 8.22 -6.71 6.55
N CYS A 211 7.25 -6.02 7.14
CA CYS A 211 7.38 -4.60 7.44
C CYS A 211 8.43 -4.35 8.53
N ARG A 212 8.95 -3.12 8.56
CA ARG A 212 9.82 -2.66 9.67
C ARG A 212 9.00 -2.21 10.87
N ARG A 213 7.77 -1.76 10.63
CA ARG A 213 6.82 -1.32 11.65
C ARG A 213 5.42 -1.75 11.25
N VAL A 214 4.62 -2.13 12.24
CA VAL A 214 3.20 -2.44 12.06
C VAL A 214 2.39 -1.58 13.00
N ILE A 215 1.37 -0.90 12.46
CA ILE A 215 0.40 -0.08 13.18
C ILE A 215 -0.91 -0.87 13.21
N PHE A 216 -1.47 -1.06 14.39
CA PHE A 216 -2.73 -1.76 14.55
C PHE A 216 -3.87 -0.77 14.71
N LEU A 217 -4.89 -0.90 13.86
CA LEU A 217 -6.12 -0.13 13.93
C LEU A 217 -7.23 -0.96 14.57
N ARG A 218 -8.02 -0.34 15.44
CA ARG A 218 -9.23 -0.87 16.03
C ARG A 218 -10.26 0.26 16.14
N ASP A 219 -11.48 0.02 15.66
CA ASP A 219 -12.61 0.97 15.74
C ASP A 219 -12.27 2.38 15.25
N GLY A 220 -11.53 2.47 14.15
CA GLY A 220 -11.12 3.73 13.54
C GLY A 220 -10.05 4.51 14.29
N GLN A 221 -9.35 3.89 15.25
CA GLN A 221 -8.26 4.49 16.03
C GLN A 221 -7.01 3.60 16.02
N ILE A 222 -5.85 4.19 16.33
CA ILE A 222 -4.62 3.42 16.54
C ILE A 222 -4.72 2.74 17.91
N PHE A 223 -4.68 1.41 17.91
CA PHE A 223 -4.65 0.60 19.12
C PHE A 223 -3.22 0.49 19.69
N THR A 224 -2.27 0.11 18.86
CA THR A 224 -0.85 0.01 19.21
C THR A 224 0.02 0.00 17.97
N GLN A 225 1.34 0.04 18.14
CA GLN A 225 2.31 -0.16 17.08
C GLN A 225 3.49 -0.99 17.56
N LEU A 226 4.03 -1.81 16.67
CA LEU A 226 5.22 -2.62 16.88
C LEU A 226 6.31 -2.21 15.87
N ARG A 227 7.57 -2.18 16.32
CA ARG A 227 8.75 -2.03 15.46
C ARG A 227 9.58 -3.31 15.51
N ARG A 228 9.99 -3.81 14.35
CA ARG A 228 10.84 -4.99 14.25
C ARG A 228 12.22 -4.72 14.86
N GLN A 229 12.53 -5.46 15.94
CA GLN A 229 13.82 -5.43 16.62
C GLN A 229 14.43 -6.84 16.52
N GLY A 230 15.08 -7.16 15.42
CA GLY A 230 15.64 -8.49 15.23
C GLY A 230 15.07 -9.24 14.04
N ASP A 231 14.93 -10.57 14.18
CA ASP A 231 14.52 -11.39 13.06
C ASP A 231 13.00 -11.31 12.77
N ARG A 232 12.63 -11.76 11.56
CA ARG A 232 11.24 -11.74 11.11
C ARG A 232 10.35 -12.71 11.88
N ARG A 233 10.89 -13.83 12.41
CA ARG A 233 10.11 -14.84 13.13
C ARG A 233 9.65 -14.33 14.48
N ASP A 234 10.54 -13.66 15.20
CA ASP A 234 10.21 -13.06 16.50
C ASP A 234 9.23 -11.90 16.33
N PHE A 235 9.39 -11.11 15.26
CA PHE A 235 8.44 -10.06 14.93
C PHE A 235 7.05 -10.61 14.56
N PHE A 236 7.00 -11.70 13.81
CA PHE A 236 5.74 -12.41 13.52
C PHE A 236 5.02 -12.87 14.80
N ARG A 237 5.75 -13.44 15.79
CA ARG A 237 5.17 -13.84 17.07
C ARG A 237 4.57 -12.64 17.82
N GLN A 238 5.31 -11.52 17.90
CA GLN A 238 4.80 -10.28 18.53
C GLN A 238 3.53 -9.77 17.82
N ILE A 239 3.47 -9.83 16.49
CA ILE A 239 2.27 -9.48 15.72
C ILE A 239 1.10 -10.40 16.11
N MET A 240 1.32 -11.72 16.19
CA MET A 240 0.30 -12.69 16.58
C MET A 240 -0.23 -12.45 18.00
N ASP A 241 0.63 -12.06 18.94
CA ASP A 241 0.21 -11.74 20.31
C ASP A 241 -0.75 -10.53 20.33
N VAL A 242 -0.49 -9.49 19.52
CA VAL A 242 -1.40 -8.34 19.38
C VAL A 242 -2.69 -8.73 18.70
N VAL A 243 -2.62 -9.55 17.64
CA VAL A 243 -3.83 -10.05 16.93
C VAL A 243 -4.71 -10.86 17.88
N ALA A 244 -4.13 -11.71 18.74
CA ALA A 244 -4.87 -12.45 19.75
C ALA A 244 -5.57 -11.54 20.76
N GLN A 245 -4.92 -10.45 21.21
CA GLN A 245 -5.55 -9.45 22.08
C GLN A 245 -6.71 -8.73 21.39
N LEU A 246 -6.56 -8.38 20.11
CA LEU A 246 -7.63 -7.74 19.32
C LEU A 246 -8.84 -8.66 19.09
N GLY A 247 -8.63 -9.98 18.97
CA GLY A 247 -9.68 -10.99 18.79
C GLY A 247 -10.31 -11.47 20.10
N GLY A 248 -9.55 -11.51 21.21
CA GLY A 248 -9.99 -12.05 22.49
C GLY A 248 -11.05 -11.22 23.22
N GLU A 249 -11.12 -9.92 22.98
CA GLU A 249 -12.14 -9.06 23.59
C GLU A 249 -13.52 -9.20 22.96
N VAL A 250 -13.63 -9.76 21.73
CA VAL A 250 -14.91 -10.03 21.07
C VAL A 250 -15.62 -11.24 21.69
N GLN A 251 -14.90 -12.16 22.36
CA GLN A 251 -15.50 -13.32 23.04
C GLN A 251 -16.06 -13.03 24.44
N ASN A 252 -15.77 -11.86 25.03
CA ASN A 252 -16.26 -11.50 26.37
C ASN A 252 -17.57 -10.69 26.36
N VAL A 253 -18.27 -10.57 25.25
CA VAL A 253 -19.54 -9.82 25.08
C VAL A 253 -20.72 -10.77 24.75
N LEU A 254 -20.61 -12.07 25.06
CA LEU A 254 -21.71 -13.03 25.02
C LEU A 254 -22.09 -13.52 26.40
#